data_026065e562c89df893a0cac67ed38cee
#
_entry.id   026065e562c89df893a0cac67ed38cee
#
_cell.length_a   1.000
_cell.length_b   1.000
_cell.length_c   1.000
_cell.angle_alpha   90.00
_cell.angle_beta   90.00
_cell.angle_gamma   90.00
#
_symmetry.space_group_name_H-M   'P 1'
#
loop_
_entity.id
_entity.type
_entity.pdbx_description
1 polymer ?
#
loop_
_entity_poly.entity_id
_entity_poly.type
_entity_poly.pdbx_seq_one_letter_code
_entity_poly.pdbx_strand_id
1 'polypeptide(L)'
;MSQPERVLLVDDEANIRLTLGAMLTRAGYEVTTASGGVEAIALLDEQQYDLLLVDLKMPGIDGMQVVAAARARQPDLAVIVLTGHGSLETAVEGLRYGIFDYLLKNTEPAKVVERVQAALHAHATEQRRRALLNAVDAAVQELRGSVAATTEAAGAAQAERTIVIGQLQLDTWRQVATLGGRTLSLTPTEFRVLLCLAEHAGTMLSYGQLVKCAQGYEASDLEAGELIKPHIHHLRQKLEPDPSSPRYILNVRGKGYLLAVNNE
;
A
#
# COMPACT_ATOMS: atom_id res chain seq x y z
N MET A 1 -20.64 -5.13 -20.78
CA MET A 1 -19.27 -4.75 -21.17
C MET A 1 -18.77 -3.86 -20.03
N SER A 2 -17.70 -4.25 -19.29
CA SER A 2 -17.11 -3.37 -18.29
C SER A 2 -16.55 -2.13 -18.98
N GLN A 3 -16.64 -0.99 -18.28
CA GLN A 3 -16.00 0.25 -18.76
C GLN A 3 -14.48 0.01 -18.81
N PRO A 4 -13.78 0.62 -19.80
CA PRO A 4 -12.33 0.55 -19.85
C PRO A 4 -11.73 1.22 -18.59
N GLU A 5 -10.67 0.64 -18.06
CA GLU A 5 -9.95 1.22 -16.93
C GLU A 5 -9.25 2.52 -17.36
N ARG A 6 -9.32 3.52 -16.48
CA ARG A 6 -8.85 4.88 -16.73
C ARG A 6 -7.46 5.09 -16.15
N VAL A 7 -6.52 5.42 -17.02
CA VAL A 7 -5.11 5.62 -16.65
C VAL A 7 -4.73 7.08 -16.83
N LEU A 8 -4.23 7.72 -15.78
CA LEU A 8 -3.61 9.05 -15.85
C LEU A 8 -2.09 8.86 -16.01
N LEU A 9 -1.55 9.30 -17.15
CA LEU A 9 -0.12 9.28 -17.47
C LEU A 9 0.44 10.68 -17.33
N VAL A 10 1.38 10.88 -16.41
CA VAL A 10 2.00 12.17 -16.09
C VAL A 10 3.49 12.12 -16.33
N ASP A 11 3.98 12.90 -17.26
CA ASP A 11 5.41 13.00 -17.59
C ASP A 11 5.64 14.33 -18.31
N ASP A 12 6.74 15.03 -18.07
CA ASP A 12 7.06 16.29 -18.75
C ASP A 12 7.60 16.06 -20.18
N GLU A 13 8.13 14.86 -20.46
CA GLU A 13 8.65 14.46 -21.77
C GLU A 13 7.52 14.05 -22.74
N ALA A 14 7.26 14.86 -23.78
CA ALA A 14 6.22 14.60 -24.78
C ALA A 14 6.35 13.24 -25.48
N ASN A 15 7.58 12.79 -25.74
CA ASN A 15 7.84 11.51 -26.42
C ASN A 15 7.41 10.32 -25.57
N ILE A 16 7.63 10.38 -24.24
CA ILE A 16 7.19 9.34 -23.32
C ILE A 16 5.66 9.28 -23.26
N ARG A 17 5.01 10.44 -23.10
CA ARG A 17 3.53 10.51 -23.12
C ARG A 17 2.92 9.96 -24.39
N LEU A 18 3.49 10.31 -25.57
CA LEU A 18 3.01 9.80 -26.86
C LEU A 18 3.20 8.30 -27.00
N THR A 19 4.40 7.79 -26.66
CA THR A 19 4.72 6.38 -26.84
C THR A 19 3.93 5.48 -25.88
N LEU A 20 3.99 5.77 -24.57
CA LEU A 20 3.28 4.99 -23.57
C LEU A 20 1.77 5.16 -23.68
N GLY A 21 1.28 6.40 -23.94
CA GLY A 21 -0.13 6.66 -24.14
C GLY A 21 -0.71 5.85 -25.30
N ALA A 22 -0.05 5.84 -26.46
CA ALA A 22 -0.48 5.04 -27.61
C ALA A 22 -0.50 3.53 -27.31
N MET A 23 0.49 3.01 -26.58
CA MET A 23 0.56 1.59 -26.25
C MET A 23 -0.51 1.19 -25.21
N LEU A 24 -0.73 1.99 -24.19
CA LEU A 24 -1.78 1.76 -23.20
C LEU A 24 -3.18 1.84 -23.84
N THR A 25 -3.41 2.82 -24.71
CA THR A 25 -4.66 2.90 -25.48
C THR A 25 -4.88 1.68 -26.37
N ARG A 26 -3.82 1.20 -27.04
CA ARG A 26 -3.86 -0.04 -27.84
C ARG A 26 -4.13 -1.28 -26.98
N ALA A 27 -3.70 -1.27 -25.73
CA ALA A 27 -3.98 -2.33 -24.76
C ALA A 27 -5.42 -2.30 -24.22
N GLY A 28 -6.21 -1.27 -24.57
CA GLY A 28 -7.64 -1.16 -24.23
C GLY A 28 -7.96 -0.22 -23.08
N TYR A 29 -6.97 0.54 -22.57
CA TYR A 29 -7.17 1.53 -21.51
C TYR A 29 -7.66 2.87 -22.03
N GLU A 30 -8.46 3.57 -21.22
CA GLU A 30 -8.78 4.99 -21.44
C GLU A 30 -7.66 5.84 -20.83
N VAL A 31 -6.82 6.45 -21.69
CA VAL A 31 -5.62 7.15 -21.23
C VAL A 31 -5.80 8.65 -21.31
N THR A 32 -5.65 9.32 -20.17
CA THR A 32 -5.50 10.78 -20.09
C THR A 32 -4.04 11.10 -19.80
N THR A 33 -3.50 12.11 -20.49
CA THR A 33 -2.10 12.51 -20.30
C THR A 33 -2.01 13.90 -19.68
N ALA A 34 -1.02 14.12 -18.80
CA ALA A 34 -0.67 15.41 -18.25
C ALA A 34 0.82 15.70 -18.45
N SER A 35 1.15 16.94 -18.75
CA SER A 35 2.52 17.40 -19.02
C SER A 35 3.29 17.83 -17.78
N GLY A 36 2.65 17.77 -16.61
CA GLY A 36 3.26 18.12 -15.33
C GLY A 36 2.29 18.04 -14.17
N GLY A 37 2.82 18.27 -12.96
CA GLY A 37 2.07 18.05 -11.73
C GLY A 37 0.85 18.94 -11.53
N VAL A 38 0.87 20.18 -11.99
CA VAL A 38 -0.28 21.11 -11.89
C VAL A 38 -1.46 20.59 -12.68
N GLU A 39 -1.24 20.20 -13.93
CA GLU A 39 -2.27 19.63 -14.81
C GLU A 39 -2.79 18.29 -14.26
N ALA A 40 -1.88 17.44 -13.76
CA ALA A 40 -2.25 16.16 -13.17
C ALA A 40 -3.18 16.32 -11.95
N ILE A 41 -2.90 17.28 -11.07
CA ILE A 41 -3.73 17.54 -9.89
C ILE A 41 -5.12 18.06 -10.31
N ALA A 42 -5.20 18.94 -11.30
CA ALA A 42 -6.47 19.43 -11.83
C ALA A 42 -7.32 18.27 -12.39
N LEU A 43 -6.71 17.38 -13.17
CA LEU A 43 -7.38 16.19 -13.71
C LEU A 43 -7.86 15.22 -12.62
N LEU A 44 -7.09 15.06 -11.54
CA LEU A 44 -7.50 14.25 -10.38
C LEU A 44 -8.66 14.87 -9.59
N ASP A 45 -8.87 16.18 -9.67
CA ASP A 45 -10.03 16.85 -9.10
C ASP A 45 -11.30 16.71 -9.98
N GLU A 46 -11.13 16.60 -11.30
CA GLU A 46 -12.24 16.54 -12.26
C GLU A 46 -12.83 15.13 -12.42
N GLN A 47 -12.00 14.09 -12.32
CA GLN A 47 -12.44 12.71 -12.58
C GLN A 47 -11.69 11.65 -11.80
N GLN A 48 -12.29 10.46 -11.72
CA GLN A 48 -11.69 9.30 -11.09
C GLN A 48 -10.82 8.52 -12.07
N TYR A 49 -9.69 7.99 -11.59
CA TYR A 49 -8.80 7.11 -12.32
C TYR A 49 -8.60 5.79 -11.58
N ASP A 50 -8.27 4.74 -12.31
CA ASP A 50 -7.95 3.42 -11.74
C ASP A 50 -6.44 3.28 -11.49
N LEU A 51 -5.62 3.97 -12.32
CA LEU A 51 -4.17 3.96 -12.19
C LEU A 51 -3.56 5.33 -12.54
N LEU A 52 -2.58 5.71 -11.73
CA LEU A 52 -1.67 6.84 -11.98
C LEU A 52 -0.29 6.28 -12.36
N LEU A 53 0.19 6.65 -13.55
CA LEU A 53 1.55 6.42 -14.01
C LEU A 53 2.27 7.77 -14.06
N VAL A 54 3.24 8.02 -13.17
CA VAL A 54 3.80 9.36 -12.97
C VAL A 54 5.32 9.36 -12.97
N ASP A 55 5.91 10.33 -13.70
CA ASP A 55 7.34 10.62 -13.56
C ASP A 55 7.64 11.29 -12.22
N LEU A 56 8.74 10.88 -11.61
CA LEU A 56 9.23 11.46 -10.38
C LEU A 56 9.75 12.89 -10.55
N LYS A 57 10.55 13.11 -11.60
CA LYS A 57 11.29 14.36 -11.78
C LYS A 57 10.64 15.22 -12.83
N MET A 58 9.75 16.09 -12.41
CA MET A 58 9.12 17.09 -13.26
C MET A 58 9.37 18.50 -12.76
N PRO A 59 9.42 19.51 -13.64
CA PRO A 59 9.53 20.91 -13.23
C PRO A 59 8.31 21.36 -12.40
N GLY A 60 8.57 22.13 -11.34
CA GLY A 60 7.52 22.67 -10.47
C GLY A 60 7.03 21.67 -9.43
N ILE A 61 5.86 21.07 -9.64
CA ILE A 61 5.31 20.03 -8.79
C ILE A 61 5.89 18.67 -9.21
N ASP A 62 6.66 18.05 -8.33
CA ASP A 62 7.27 16.73 -8.58
C ASP A 62 6.25 15.58 -8.51
N GLY A 63 6.67 14.40 -8.98
CA GLY A 63 5.80 13.22 -9.01
C GLY A 63 5.34 12.75 -7.64
N MET A 64 6.16 12.92 -6.59
CA MET A 64 5.76 12.53 -5.24
C MET A 64 4.69 13.45 -4.66
N GLN A 65 4.75 14.73 -4.97
CA GLN A 65 3.70 15.69 -4.61
C GLN A 65 2.39 15.37 -5.34
N VAL A 66 2.46 14.94 -6.62
CA VAL A 66 1.29 14.44 -7.36
C VAL A 66 0.71 13.18 -6.70
N VAL A 67 1.56 12.22 -6.31
CA VAL A 67 1.12 11.00 -5.60
C VAL A 67 0.46 11.34 -4.26
N ALA A 68 1.02 12.25 -3.48
CA ALA A 68 0.44 12.69 -2.22
C ALA A 68 -0.95 13.34 -2.44
N ALA A 69 -1.07 14.19 -3.45
CA ALA A 69 -2.34 14.83 -3.83
C ALA A 69 -3.36 13.79 -4.32
N ALA A 70 -2.93 12.81 -5.11
CA ALA A 70 -3.77 11.72 -5.59
C ALA A 70 -4.30 10.86 -4.44
N ARG A 71 -3.46 10.50 -3.48
CA ARG A 71 -3.88 9.72 -2.29
C ARG A 71 -4.89 10.45 -1.41
N ALA A 72 -4.78 11.77 -1.29
CA ALA A 72 -5.74 12.56 -0.53
C ALA A 72 -7.14 12.60 -1.18
N ARG A 73 -7.22 12.48 -2.50
CA ARG A 73 -8.46 12.56 -3.30
C ARG A 73 -9.04 11.18 -3.63
N GLN A 74 -8.17 10.27 -4.00
CA GLN A 74 -8.49 8.92 -4.46
C GLN A 74 -7.60 7.89 -3.71
N PRO A 75 -7.93 7.54 -2.46
CA PRO A 75 -7.09 6.71 -1.59
C PRO A 75 -6.77 5.33 -2.18
N ASP A 76 -7.69 4.80 -2.98
CA ASP A 76 -7.58 3.47 -3.58
C ASP A 76 -6.93 3.46 -4.98
N LEU A 77 -6.51 4.63 -5.51
CA LEU A 77 -5.86 4.73 -6.83
C LEU A 77 -4.56 3.89 -6.89
N ALA A 78 -4.42 3.01 -7.87
CA ALA A 78 -3.15 2.31 -8.10
C ALA A 78 -2.10 3.30 -8.61
N VAL A 79 -0.85 3.21 -8.11
CA VAL A 79 0.21 4.14 -8.49
C VAL A 79 1.44 3.37 -8.95
N ILE A 80 1.93 3.69 -10.15
CA ILE A 80 3.24 3.28 -10.67
C ILE A 80 4.06 4.54 -10.91
N VAL A 81 5.32 4.51 -10.50
CA VAL A 81 6.25 5.62 -10.67
C VAL A 81 7.23 5.30 -11.79
N LEU A 82 7.44 6.26 -12.69
CA LEU A 82 8.51 6.26 -13.67
C LEU A 82 9.70 7.07 -13.16
N THR A 83 10.91 6.62 -13.40
CA THR A 83 12.13 7.34 -13.01
C THR A 83 13.23 7.18 -14.05
N GLY A 84 13.91 8.28 -14.36
CA GLY A 84 15.07 8.27 -15.29
C GLY A 84 16.35 7.75 -14.63
N HIS A 85 16.46 7.83 -13.31
CA HIS A 85 17.60 7.34 -12.54
C HIS A 85 17.05 6.63 -11.31
N GLY A 86 17.25 5.33 -11.24
CA GLY A 86 16.92 4.55 -10.04
C GLY A 86 17.89 4.90 -8.91
N SER A 87 17.64 5.99 -8.18
CA SER A 87 18.28 6.16 -6.89
C SER A 87 17.48 5.39 -5.85
N LEU A 88 18.18 4.64 -5.02
CA LEU A 88 17.59 3.87 -3.92
C LEU A 88 16.74 4.75 -2.99
N GLU A 89 17.10 6.02 -2.86
CA GLU A 89 16.39 7.02 -2.04
C GLU A 89 14.98 7.32 -2.54
N THR A 90 14.79 7.41 -3.86
CA THR A 90 13.46 7.68 -4.46
C THR A 90 12.55 6.46 -4.41
N ALA A 91 13.11 5.25 -4.50
CA ALA A 91 12.34 4.00 -4.31
C ALA A 91 11.86 3.86 -2.85
N VAL A 92 12.70 4.25 -1.89
CA VAL A 92 12.37 4.26 -0.46
C VAL A 92 11.27 5.29 -0.13
N GLU A 93 11.28 6.45 -0.77
CA GLU A 93 10.26 7.48 -0.56
C GLU A 93 8.89 7.05 -1.10
N GLY A 94 8.85 6.34 -2.19
CA GLY A 94 7.60 5.86 -2.78
C GLY A 94 6.93 4.73 -2.04
N LEU A 95 7.68 3.92 -1.30
CA LEU A 95 7.10 2.94 -0.38
C LEU A 95 6.21 3.61 0.69
N ARG A 96 6.44 4.88 1.01
CA ARG A 96 5.63 5.69 1.93
C ARG A 96 4.19 5.89 1.44
N TYR A 97 4.00 5.98 0.13
CA TYR A 97 2.72 6.35 -0.47
C TYR A 97 1.92 5.14 -1.01
N GLY A 98 2.34 3.90 -0.68
CA GLY A 98 1.65 2.70 -1.15
C GLY A 98 1.72 2.56 -2.68
N ILE A 99 2.85 2.94 -3.28
CA ILE A 99 3.12 2.79 -4.70
C ILE A 99 3.19 1.30 -5.04
N PHE A 100 2.53 0.91 -6.12
CA PHE A 100 2.50 -0.48 -6.56
C PHE A 100 3.85 -0.91 -7.13
N ASP A 101 4.48 -0.06 -7.94
CA ASP A 101 5.75 -0.37 -8.58
C ASP A 101 6.56 0.86 -8.98
N TYR A 102 7.88 0.65 -9.15
CA TYR A 102 8.86 1.59 -9.68
C TYR A 102 9.45 1.07 -10.95
N LEU A 103 9.36 1.85 -12.03
CA LEU A 103 9.88 1.49 -13.33
C LEU A 103 10.89 2.53 -13.81
N LEU A 104 11.96 2.06 -14.43
CA LEU A 104 12.90 2.95 -15.11
C LEU A 104 12.28 3.44 -16.43
N LYS A 105 12.48 4.71 -16.79
CA LYS A 105 12.03 5.28 -18.08
C LYS A 105 12.60 4.57 -19.31
N ASN A 106 13.76 3.91 -19.16
CA ASN A 106 14.35 3.08 -20.20
C ASN A 106 13.81 1.64 -20.23
N THR A 107 12.83 1.32 -19.37
CA THR A 107 12.14 0.03 -19.42
C THR A 107 11.41 -0.12 -20.75
N GLU A 108 11.51 -1.30 -21.36
CA GLU A 108 10.80 -1.61 -22.61
C GLU A 108 9.30 -1.30 -22.45
N PRO A 109 8.67 -0.52 -23.35
CA PRO A 109 7.29 -0.09 -23.23
C PRO A 109 6.29 -1.24 -23.05
N ALA A 110 6.54 -2.40 -23.66
CA ALA A 110 5.71 -3.60 -23.47
C ALA A 110 5.68 -4.06 -22.01
N LYS A 111 6.82 -3.98 -21.33
CA LYS A 111 6.93 -4.32 -19.91
C LYS A 111 6.23 -3.30 -19.02
N VAL A 112 6.20 -2.03 -19.41
CA VAL A 112 5.40 -1.00 -18.70
C VAL A 112 3.91 -1.37 -18.76
N VAL A 113 3.40 -1.76 -19.95
CA VAL A 113 2.00 -2.18 -20.12
C VAL A 113 1.69 -3.42 -19.28
N GLU A 114 2.59 -4.41 -19.24
CA GLU A 114 2.46 -5.60 -18.38
C GLU A 114 2.32 -5.22 -16.90
N ARG A 115 3.16 -4.27 -16.43
CA ARG A 115 3.12 -3.81 -15.03
C ARG A 115 1.84 -3.03 -14.71
N VAL A 116 1.37 -2.21 -15.64
CA VAL A 116 0.07 -1.51 -15.52
C VAL A 116 -1.06 -2.53 -15.39
N GLN A 117 -1.08 -3.57 -16.24
CA GLN A 117 -2.07 -4.63 -16.16
C GLN A 117 -2.02 -5.37 -14.82
N ALA A 118 -0.83 -5.70 -14.32
CA ALA A 118 -0.65 -6.36 -13.03
C ALA A 118 -1.14 -5.48 -11.87
N ALA A 119 -0.87 -4.16 -11.90
CA ALA A 119 -1.34 -3.21 -10.90
C ALA A 119 -2.87 -3.10 -10.86
N LEU A 120 -3.49 -2.94 -12.00
CA LEU A 120 -4.95 -2.86 -12.13
C LEU A 120 -5.64 -4.15 -11.68
N HIS A 121 -5.10 -5.30 -12.06
CA HIS A 121 -5.62 -6.60 -11.64
C HIS A 121 -5.52 -6.81 -10.12
N ALA A 122 -4.37 -6.48 -9.52
CA ALA A 122 -4.17 -6.57 -8.08
C ALA A 122 -5.12 -5.61 -7.33
N HIS A 123 -5.27 -4.39 -7.84
CA HIS A 123 -6.17 -3.38 -7.29
C HIS A 123 -7.64 -3.83 -7.35
N ALA A 124 -8.11 -4.32 -8.51
CA ALA A 124 -9.48 -4.83 -8.69
C ALA A 124 -9.77 -6.03 -7.76
N THR A 125 -8.79 -6.93 -7.59
CA THR A 125 -8.91 -8.08 -6.69
C THR A 125 -9.06 -7.62 -5.24
N GLU A 126 -8.27 -6.66 -4.80
CA GLU A 126 -8.33 -6.12 -3.45
C GLU A 126 -9.63 -5.35 -3.19
N GLN A 127 -10.09 -4.53 -4.14
CA GLN A 127 -11.39 -3.86 -4.04
C GLN A 127 -12.54 -4.85 -3.95
N ARG A 128 -12.53 -5.91 -4.78
CA ARG A 128 -13.56 -6.96 -4.74
C ARG A 128 -13.54 -7.70 -3.41
N ARG A 129 -12.35 -8.00 -2.87
CA ARG A 129 -12.19 -8.61 -1.55
C ARG A 129 -12.80 -7.72 -0.46
N ARG A 130 -12.48 -6.41 -0.44
CA ARG A 130 -13.03 -5.44 0.52
C ARG A 130 -14.55 -5.32 0.42
N ALA A 131 -15.09 -5.27 -0.80
CA ALA A 131 -16.54 -5.20 -1.02
C ALA A 131 -17.26 -6.44 -0.49
N LEU A 132 -16.71 -7.64 -0.72
CA LEU A 132 -17.24 -8.89 -0.18
C LEU A 132 -17.20 -8.91 1.36
N LEU A 133 -16.10 -8.46 1.96
CA LEU A 133 -15.95 -8.37 3.40
C LEU A 133 -16.98 -7.42 4.02
N ASN A 134 -17.17 -6.24 3.43
CA ASN A 134 -18.18 -5.28 3.88
C ASN A 134 -19.60 -5.83 3.73
N ALA A 135 -19.90 -6.56 2.66
CA ALA A 135 -21.20 -7.19 2.48
C ALA A 135 -21.48 -8.30 3.52
N VAL A 136 -20.47 -9.11 3.84
CA VAL A 136 -20.56 -10.12 4.92
C VAL A 136 -20.75 -9.45 6.27
N ASP A 137 -20.02 -8.39 6.58
CA ASP A 137 -20.18 -7.63 7.83
C ASP A 137 -21.58 -7.03 7.95
N ALA A 138 -22.11 -6.43 6.89
CA ALA A 138 -23.47 -5.89 6.85
C ALA A 138 -24.51 -7.00 7.12
N ALA A 139 -24.39 -8.15 6.46
CA ALA A 139 -25.29 -9.29 6.67
C ALA A 139 -25.20 -9.86 8.10
N VAL A 140 -24.01 -9.93 8.68
CA VAL A 140 -23.81 -10.35 10.08
C VAL A 140 -24.44 -9.34 11.06
N GLN A 141 -24.32 -8.04 10.81
CA GLN A 141 -24.95 -7.01 11.63
C GLN A 141 -26.48 -7.07 11.55
N GLU A 142 -27.03 -7.32 10.37
CA GLU A 142 -28.47 -7.47 10.15
C GLU A 142 -29.03 -8.71 10.88
N LEU A 143 -28.30 -9.84 10.82
CA LEU A 143 -28.62 -11.05 11.58
C LEU A 143 -28.51 -10.85 13.08
N ARG A 144 -27.52 -10.06 13.57
CA ARG A 144 -27.38 -9.71 15.00
C ARG A 144 -28.49 -8.79 15.48
N GLY A 145 -28.99 -7.88 14.64
CA GLY A 145 -30.15 -7.03 14.95
C GLY A 145 -31.46 -7.82 15.05
N SER A 146 -31.54 -8.97 14.39
CA SER A 146 -32.71 -9.87 14.40
C SER A 146 -32.68 -10.94 15.49
N VAL A 147 -31.53 -11.23 16.11
CA VAL A 147 -31.37 -12.29 17.12
C VAL A 147 -30.71 -11.75 18.38
N ALA A 148 -31.52 -11.12 19.23
CA ALA A 148 -31.15 -10.85 20.63
C ALA A 148 -31.28 -12.14 21.46
N ALA A 149 -30.54 -13.19 21.16
CA ALA A 149 -30.27 -14.35 22.01
C ALA A 149 -29.41 -15.40 21.31
N THR A 150 -28.12 -15.33 21.46
CA THR A 150 -27.19 -16.48 21.66
C THR A 150 -25.73 -15.97 21.58
N THR A 151 -25.16 -15.72 22.74
CA THR A 151 -23.92 -14.93 22.94
C THR A 151 -22.63 -15.76 22.84
N GLU A 152 -22.67 -17.06 22.58
CA GLU A 152 -21.46 -17.91 22.70
C GLU A 152 -20.78 -18.28 21.37
N ALA A 153 -21.50 -18.35 20.26
CA ALA A 153 -20.89 -18.73 18.98
C ALA A 153 -20.19 -17.56 18.25
N ALA A 154 -20.54 -16.30 18.58
CA ALA A 154 -19.97 -15.10 17.97
C ALA A 154 -18.57 -14.75 18.52
N GLY A 155 -18.25 -15.16 19.74
CA GLY A 155 -16.95 -14.91 20.39
C GLY A 155 -15.81 -15.74 19.78
N ALA A 156 -16.08 -16.99 19.40
CA ALA A 156 -15.08 -17.89 18.85
C ALA A 156 -14.62 -17.47 17.43
N ALA A 157 -15.57 -17.08 16.57
CA ALA A 157 -15.25 -16.65 15.20
C ALA A 157 -14.55 -15.27 15.14
N GLN A 158 -14.67 -14.46 16.18
CA GLN A 158 -14.02 -13.16 16.31
C GLN A 158 -12.59 -13.31 16.89
N ALA A 159 -12.37 -14.32 17.74
CA ALA A 159 -11.06 -14.64 18.29
C ALA A 159 -10.06 -15.15 17.24
N GLU A 160 -10.54 -15.87 16.21
CA GLU A 160 -9.69 -16.36 15.10
C GLU A 160 -9.29 -15.26 14.10
N ARG A 161 -9.94 -14.08 14.15
CA ARG A 161 -9.72 -12.97 13.20
C ARG A 161 -8.95 -11.80 13.78
N THR A 162 -8.74 -11.79 15.08
CA THR A 162 -8.10 -10.68 15.77
C THR A 162 -6.87 -11.16 16.51
N ILE A 163 -5.72 -10.61 16.15
CA ILE A 163 -4.48 -10.80 16.90
C ILE A 163 -4.41 -9.70 17.96
N VAL A 164 -4.26 -10.09 19.22
CA VAL A 164 -4.17 -9.16 20.36
C VAL A 164 -2.81 -9.31 21.02
N ILE A 165 -2.04 -8.22 21.10
CA ILE A 165 -0.73 -8.16 21.74
C ILE A 165 -0.69 -6.94 22.66
N GLY A 166 -0.94 -7.16 23.96
CA GLY A 166 -1.12 -6.06 24.90
C GLY A 166 -2.27 -5.13 24.49
N GLN A 167 -1.96 -3.87 24.25
CA GLN A 167 -2.93 -2.87 23.78
C GLN A 167 -3.11 -2.83 22.25
N LEU A 168 -2.26 -3.53 21.50
CA LEU A 168 -2.34 -3.61 20.04
C LEU A 168 -3.31 -4.71 19.62
N GLN A 169 -4.27 -4.38 18.78
CA GLN A 169 -5.21 -5.31 18.18
C GLN A 169 -5.19 -5.17 16.67
N LEU A 170 -5.06 -6.30 15.96
CA LEU A 170 -5.10 -6.35 14.50
C LEU A 170 -6.29 -7.19 14.07
N ASP A 171 -7.23 -6.59 13.40
CA ASP A 171 -8.28 -7.29 12.66
C ASP A 171 -7.71 -7.71 11.31
N THR A 172 -7.36 -8.97 11.16
CA THR A 172 -6.76 -9.53 9.96
C THR A 172 -7.70 -9.52 8.77
N TRP A 173 -8.99 -9.55 9.05
CA TRP A 173 -10.02 -9.52 8.03
C TRP A 173 -10.25 -8.12 7.47
N ARG A 174 -10.47 -7.13 8.36
CA ARG A 174 -10.70 -5.72 7.98
C ARG A 174 -9.41 -5.00 7.60
N GLN A 175 -8.25 -5.57 7.90
CA GLN A 175 -6.94 -4.94 7.80
C GLN A 175 -6.86 -3.63 8.60
N VAL A 176 -7.43 -3.63 9.77
CA VAL A 176 -7.43 -2.50 10.69
C VAL A 176 -6.59 -2.85 11.91
N ALA A 177 -5.73 -1.93 12.31
CA ALA A 177 -4.97 -2.02 13.55
C ALA A 177 -5.47 -0.94 14.52
N THR A 178 -5.61 -1.30 15.81
CA THR A 178 -5.92 -0.37 16.88
C THR A 178 -4.91 -0.50 18.01
N LEU A 179 -4.59 0.60 18.64
CA LEU A 179 -3.71 0.66 19.80
C LEU A 179 -4.40 1.41 20.94
N GLY A 180 -4.67 0.73 22.07
CA GLY A 180 -5.41 1.31 23.18
C GLY A 180 -6.79 1.85 22.77
N GLY A 181 -7.49 1.19 21.83
CA GLY A 181 -8.78 1.61 21.28
C GLY A 181 -8.71 2.68 20.19
N ARG A 182 -7.52 3.26 19.90
CA ARG A 182 -7.33 4.23 18.81
C ARG A 182 -7.00 3.51 17.51
N THR A 183 -7.74 3.72 16.44
CA THR A 183 -7.45 3.20 15.11
C THR A 183 -6.18 3.84 14.54
N LEU A 184 -5.28 2.99 14.02
CA LEU A 184 -4.05 3.41 13.36
C LEU A 184 -4.29 3.55 11.85
N SER A 185 -3.93 4.70 11.28
CA SER A 185 -3.97 4.92 9.83
C SER A 185 -2.74 4.30 9.18
N LEU A 186 -2.84 3.01 8.82
CA LEU A 186 -1.76 2.26 8.17
C LEU A 186 -2.00 2.12 6.67
N THR A 187 -0.92 2.18 5.89
CA THR A 187 -0.98 1.75 4.49
C THR A 187 -1.10 0.22 4.41
N PRO A 188 -1.55 -0.35 3.28
CA PRO A 188 -1.63 -1.81 3.13
C PRO A 188 -0.31 -2.55 3.39
N THR A 189 0.82 -1.97 3.00
CA THR A 189 2.14 -2.56 3.24
C THR A 189 2.55 -2.45 4.71
N GLU A 190 2.32 -1.31 5.36
CA GLU A 190 2.56 -1.14 6.79
C GLU A 190 1.70 -2.11 7.62
N PHE A 191 0.43 -2.30 7.25
CA PHE A 191 -0.42 -3.27 7.92
C PHE A 191 0.14 -4.69 7.76
N ARG A 192 0.56 -5.10 6.55
CA ARG A 192 1.15 -6.42 6.31
C ARG A 192 2.45 -6.64 7.08
N VAL A 193 3.35 -5.64 7.12
CA VAL A 193 4.57 -5.70 7.93
C VAL A 193 4.24 -5.85 9.42
N LEU A 194 3.28 -5.07 9.93
CA LEU A 194 2.84 -5.16 11.31
C LEU A 194 2.18 -6.51 11.61
N LEU A 195 1.38 -7.03 10.69
CA LEU A 195 0.75 -8.35 10.81
C LEU A 195 1.81 -9.46 10.90
N CYS A 196 2.81 -9.46 10.01
CA CYS A 196 3.91 -10.42 10.06
C CYS A 196 4.64 -10.40 11.40
N LEU A 197 4.92 -9.21 11.92
CA LEU A 197 5.55 -9.04 13.22
C LEU A 197 4.64 -9.55 14.36
N ALA A 198 3.33 -9.34 14.25
CA ALA A 198 2.35 -9.74 15.24
C ALA A 198 2.12 -11.27 15.26
N GLU A 199 2.08 -11.91 14.10
CA GLU A 199 1.99 -13.38 13.98
C GLU A 199 3.21 -14.08 14.59
N HIS A 200 4.35 -13.38 14.67
CA HIS A 200 5.60 -13.88 15.24
C HIS A 200 6.04 -13.05 16.46
N ALA A 201 5.08 -12.56 17.23
CA ALA A 201 5.38 -11.68 18.37
C ALA A 201 6.38 -12.33 19.35
N GLY A 202 7.35 -11.54 19.83
CA GLY A 202 8.45 -12.02 20.66
C GLY A 202 9.57 -12.72 19.89
N THR A 203 9.40 -13.02 18.60
CA THR A 203 10.40 -13.66 17.75
C THR A 203 10.99 -12.65 16.77
N MET A 204 12.30 -12.69 16.58
CA MET A 204 12.97 -11.84 15.59
C MET A 204 12.71 -12.36 14.17
N LEU A 205 12.27 -11.48 13.29
CA LEU A 205 12.19 -11.71 11.87
C LEU A 205 13.32 -10.99 11.14
N SER A 206 14.03 -11.70 10.26
CA SER A 206 15.06 -11.09 9.42
C SER A 206 14.43 -10.14 8.38
N TYR A 207 15.25 -9.27 7.81
CA TYR A 207 14.78 -8.36 6.75
C TYR A 207 14.16 -9.14 5.58
N GLY A 208 14.81 -10.23 5.12
CA GLY A 208 14.30 -11.07 4.05
C GLY A 208 12.97 -11.76 4.41
N GLN A 209 12.82 -12.24 5.65
CA GLN A 209 11.55 -12.82 6.12
C GLN A 209 10.43 -11.80 6.13
N LEU A 210 10.70 -10.55 6.54
CA LEU A 210 9.70 -9.48 6.54
C LEU A 210 9.28 -9.09 5.12
N VAL A 211 10.22 -8.99 4.17
CA VAL A 211 9.89 -8.73 2.75
C VAL A 211 9.06 -9.88 2.19
N LYS A 212 9.49 -11.12 2.38
CA LYS A 212 8.76 -12.30 1.89
C LYS A 212 7.34 -12.37 2.45
N CYS A 213 7.17 -12.15 3.74
CA CYS A 213 5.87 -12.17 4.40
C CYS A 213 4.98 -10.99 3.96
N ALA A 214 5.50 -9.75 3.92
CA ALA A 214 4.71 -8.57 3.64
C ALA A 214 4.46 -8.30 2.15
N GLN A 215 5.38 -8.73 1.27
CA GLN A 215 5.36 -8.39 -0.16
C GLN A 215 5.34 -9.62 -1.08
N GLY A 216 5.59 -10.82 -0.54
CA GLY A 216 5.44 -12.09 -1.27
C GLY A 216 6.59 -12.48 -2.19
N TYR A 217 7.72 -11.77 -2.17
CA TYR A 217 8.91 -12.12 -2.96
C TYR A 217 10.17 -12.23 -2.11
N GLU A 218 11.19 -12.90 -2.63
CA GLU A 218 12.50 -13.04 -1.98
C GLU A 218 13.43 -11.92 -2.44
N ALA A 219 14.04 -11.24 -1.49
CA ALA A 219 15.07 -10.22 -1.71
C ALA A 219 16.35 -10.62 -0.97
N SER A 220 17.52 -10.19 -1.46
CA SER A 220 18.77 -10.34 -0.72
C SER A 220 18.71 -9.57 0.61
N ASP A 221 19.45 -10.01 1.64
CA ASP A 221 19.40 -9.37 2.97
C ASP A 221 19.72 -7.87 2.93
N LEU A 222 20.57 -7.43 2.01
CA LEU A 222 20.92 -6.02 1.85
C LEU A 222 19.73 -5.23 1.27
N GLU A 223 19.14 -5.71 0.18
CA GLU A 223 17.95 -5.11 -0.46
C GLU A 223 16.76 -5.13 0.48
N ALA A 224 16.52 -6.27 1.14
CA ALA A 224 15.44 -6.42 2.10
C ALA A 224 15.54 -5.42 3.26
N GLY A 225 16.76 -5.17 3.75
CA GLY A 225 16.99 -4.17 4.77
C GLY A 225 16.57 -2.77 4.34
N GLU A 226 16.93 -2.36 3.13
CA GLU A 226 16.56 -1.04 2.60
C GLU A 226 15.04 -0.93 2.33
N LEU A 227 14.41 -2.01 1.89
CA LEU A 227 12.97 -2.06 1.64
C LEU A 227 12.13 -1.98 2.93
N ILE A 228 12.56 -2.62 4.02
CA ILE A 228 11.75 -2.72 5.26
C ILE A 228 11.96 -1.53 6.21
N LYS A 229 13.18 -0.97 6.31
CA LYS A 229 13.50 0.12 7.24
C LYS A 229 12.50 1.30 7.17
N PRO A 230 12.09 1.80 6.00
CA PRO A 230 11.12 2.89 5.92
C PRO A 230 9.75 2.53 6.50
N HIS A 231 9.26 1.32 6.22
CA HIS A 231 7.97 0.86 6.77
C HIS A 231 8.02 0.75 8.30
N ILE A 232 9.13 0.25 8.84
CA ILE A 232 9.34 0.20 10.30
C ILE A 232 9.40 1.61 10.88
N HIS A 233 10.07 2.55 10.22
CA HIS A 233 10.14 3.94 10.67
C HIS A 233 8.73 4.55 10.77
N HIS A 234 7.89 4.38 9.75
CA HIS A 234 6.52 4.91 9.77
C HIS A 234 5.61 4.17 10.76
N LEU A 235 5.75 2.85 10.86
CA LEU A 235 5.06 2.09 11.88
C LEU A 235 5.38 2.62 13.28
N ARG A 236 6.65 2.92 13.57
CA ARG A 236 7.05 3.53 14.84
C ARG A 236 6.42 4.92 15.04
N GLN A 237 6.38 5.77 14.02
CA GLN A 237 5.71 7.07 14.11
C GLN A 237 4.22 6.96 14.48
N LYS A 238 3.57 5.86 14.13
CA LYS A 238 2.13 5.63 14.36
C LYS A 238 1.83 4.83 15.63
N LEU A 239 2.75 3.95 16.01
CA LEU A 239 2.61 3.03 17.14
C LEU A 239 3.29 3.53 18.43
N GLU A 240 4.50 4.07 18.30
CA GLU A 240 5.33 4.37 19.45
C GLU A 240 4.96 5.73 20.07
N PRO A 241 4.98 5.86 21.40
CA PRO A 241 4.89 7.16 22.06
C PRO A 241 6.10 8.07 21.71
N ASP A 242 7.29 7.46 21.59
CA ASP A 242 8.53 8.08 21.12
C ASP A 242 9.19 7.16 20.08
N PRO A 243 9.16 7.53 18.79
CA PRO A 243 9.79 6.75 17.73
C PRO A 243 11.31 6.56 17.89
N SER A 244 12.00 7.43 18.63
CA SER A 244 13.44 7.36 18.88
C SER A 244 13.78 6.34 19.97
N SER A 245 12.82 6.03 20.85
CA SER A 245 12.94 5.04 21.92
C SER A 245 11.79 4.03 21.83
N PRO A 246 11.81 3.15 20.81
CA PRO A 246 10.69 2.27 20.51
C PRO A 246 10.50 1.20 21.59
N ARG A 247 9.23 0.94 21.92
CA ARG A 247 8.81 -0.09 22.88
C ARG A 247 8.09 -1.27 22.21
N TYR A 248 7.42 -1.04 21.10
CA TYR A 248 6.67 -2.06 20.35
C TYR A 248 7.55 -2.77 19.33
N ILE A 249 8.17 -2.02 18.41
CA ILE A 249 9.00 -2.60 17.34
C ILE A 249 10.47 -2.41 17.68
N LEU A 250 11.10 -3.46 18.17
CA LEU A 250 12.50 -3.45 18.59
C LEU A 250 13.42 -3.85 17.44
N ASN A 251 14.59 -3.21 17.38
CA ASN A 251 15.62 -3.52 16.39
C ASN A 251 16.62 -4.54 16.94
N VAL A 252 16.81 -5.63 16.22
CA VAL A 252 17.93 -6.56 16.44
C VAL A 252 19.03 -6.19 15.47
N ARG A 253 20.04 -5.47 15.99
CA ARG A 253 21.10 -4.82 15.21
C ARG A 253 21.69 -5.74 14.14
N GLY A 254 21.62 -5.33 12.87
CA GLY A 254 22.15 -6.05 11.73
C GLY A 254 21.40 -7.31 11.32
N LYS A 255 20.28 -7.66 11.97
CA LYS A 255 19.56 -8.92 11.73
C LYS A 255 18.10 -8.72 11.30
N GLY A 256 17.37 -7.79 11.95
CA GLY A 256 15.94 -7.59 11.65
C GLY A 256 15.20 -6.91 12.79
N TYR A 257 13.90 -7.21 12.89
CA TYR A 257 13.01 -6.61 13.88
C TYR A 257 12.19 -7.66 14.62
N LEU A 258 11.70 -7.29 15.79
CA LEU A 258 10.72 -8.08 16.54
C LEU A 258 9.63 -7.17 17.10
N LEU A 259 8.42 -7.70 17.30
CA LEU A 259 7.36 -7.04 18.06
C LEU A 259 7.41 -7.55 19.52
N ALA A 260 7.52 -6.62 20.46
CA ALA A 260 7.55 -6.95 21.88
C ALA A 260 6.17 -7.46 22.36
N VAL A 261 6.18 -8.52 23.17
CA VAL A 261 4.95 -9.18 23.68
C VAL A 261 4.38 -8.47 24.92
N ASN A 262 5.23 -7.85 25.72
CA ASN A 262 4.86 -7.18 26.96
C ASN A 262 5.16 -5.68 26.86
N ASN A 263 4.09 -4.90 26.69
CA ASN A 263 4.13 -3.44 26.79
C ASN A 263 3.19 -3.02 27.93
N GLU A 264 3.67 -3.16 29.16
CA GLU A 264 3.15 -2.43 30.31
C GLU A 264 3.68 -1.01 30.35
#